data_e21c4869da602ec94bad0b8296005103
#
_entry.id   e21c4869da602ec94bad0b8296005103
#
_cell.length_a   1.000
_cell.length_b   1.000
_cell.length_c   1.000
_cell.angle_alpha   90.00
_cell.angle_beta   90.00
_cell.angle_gamma   90.00
#
_symmetry.space_group_name_H-M   'P 1'
#
loop_
_entity.id
_entity.type
_entity.pdbx_description
1 polymer ?
#
loop_
_entity_poly.entity_id
_entity_poly.type
_entity_poly.pdbx_seq_one_letter_code
_entity_poly.pdbx_strand_id
1 'polypeptide(L)'
;MKQVKIFSKSSLSDLERVLNGYLNTLDHSNILRNITYNPPTEKVKFWTAVVEVDLYGGKPVFWAANKKELEEAVKMYGDKAEAPFVVRIPDGVSEIENSAFEEDESVGIILIPDTVTKIGAFAFMECPNLHNVVIPESVNEIDGCAFWKCPKIRNIFIPKSVTKIGGTIITSAETIKVDPENPVYDSRNDCNAIIETNTNTLINGCCGTIIPDSVTKIAGSAFQFCSDFSTKFKIPDSVREIGRNAFDCCGLYSLRISNSISRIEHEVFYGSQLHTIYIPNSVKYIDTNAFCGCYELTDVHIEINNPNIVTFGDNDDCFYDIKGDDKRQRRLHVPKGTKDLYDTHPAFEIFDIIIEE
;
A
#
# COMPACT_ATOMS: atom_id res chain seq x y z
N MET A 1 26.21 -6.82 -8.69
CA MET A 1 25.78 -7.21 -7.33
C MET A 1 26.64 -8.39 -6.91
N LYS A 2 27.24 -8.35 -5.73
CA LYS A 2 27.85 -9.54 -5.14
C LYS A 2 26.74 -10.33 -4.44
N GLN A 3 26.49 -11.53 -4.87
CA GLN A 3 25.63 -12.46 -4.16
C GLN A 3 26.45 -13.22 -3.12
N VAL A 4 26.04 -13.16 -1.87
CA VAL A 4 26.59 -14.00 -0.82
C VAL A 4 25.51 -15.00 -0.44
N LYS A 5 25.69 -16.24 -0.85
CA LYS A 5 24.82 -17.34 -0.45
C LYS A 5 25.50 -18.13 0.65
N ILE A 6 24.81 -18.29 1.79
CA ILE A 6 25.27 -19.13 2.90
C ILE A 6 24.50 -20.45 2.82
N PHE A 7 25.21 -21.54 2.64
CA PHE A 7 24.66 -22.88 2.70
C PHE A 7 25.04 -23.52 4.04
N SER A 8 24.08 -24.13 4.70
CA SER A 8 24.29 -24.82 5.96
C SER A 8 23.76 -26.24 5.87
N LYS A 9 24.60 -27.24 6.11
CA LYS A 9 24.24 -28.67 6.09
C LYS A 9 24.96 -29.43 7.20
N SER A 10 24.37 -30.54 7.63
CA SER A 10 24.92 -31.39 8.67
C SER A 10 26.19 -32.12 8.25
N SER A 11 26.42 -32.30 6.96
CA SER A 11 27.66 -32.91 6.42
C SER A 11 28.26 -32.05 5.32
N LEU A 12 29.58 -32.15 5.12
CA LEU A 12 30.27 -31.47 4.06
C LEU A 12 29.81 -31.97 2.66
N SER A 13 29.57 -33.26 2.51
CA SER A 13 29.13 -33.85 1.26
C SER A 13 27.72 -33.38 0.83
N ASP A 14 26.81 -33.20 1.77
CA ASP A 14 25.48 -32.61 1.52
C ASP A 14 25.58 -31.13 1.16
N LEU A 15 26.49 -30.42 1.81
CA LEU A 15 26.77 -29.02 1.51
C LEU A 15 27.33 -28.87 0.08
N GLU A 16 28.32 -29.68 -0.30
CA GLU A 16 28.90 -29.67 -1.64
C GLU A 16 27.89 -30.03 -2.72
N ARG A 17 27.00 -30.99 -2.47
CA ARG A 17 25.93 -31.35 -3.42
C ARG A 17 24.97 -30.20 -3.67
N VAL A 18 24.53 -29.53 -2.63
CA VAL A 18 23.63 -28.35 -2.71
C VAL A 18 24.34 -27.19 -3.39
N LEU A 19 25.62 -26.96 -3.06
CA LEU A 19 26.43 -25.92 -3.65
C LEU A 19 26.65 -26.14 -5.14
N ASN A 20 26.99 -27.36 -5.56
CA ASN A 20 27.16 -27.69 -6.98
C ASN A 20 25.85 -27.56 -7.76
N GLY A 21 24.71 -27.95 -7.16
CA GLY A 21 23.40 -27.70 -7.73
C GLY A 21 23.15 -26.21 -7.97
N TYR A 22 23.49 -25.37 -7.01
CA TYR A 22 23.37 -23.91 -7.15
C TYR A 22 24.31 -23.34 -8.21
N LEU A 23 25.58 -23.72 -8.20
CA LEU A 23 26.57 -23.23 -9.16
C LEU A 23 26.17 -23.53 -10.61
N ASN A 24 25.52 -24.68 -10.84
CA ASN A 24 24.97 -25.05 -12.15
C ASN A 24 23.77 -24.19 -12.58
N THR A 25 23.12 -23.49 -11.66
CA THR A 25 22.00 -22.57 -11.97
C THR A 25 22.47 -21.14 -12.29
N LEU A 26 23.76 -20.84 -12.06
CA LEU A 26 24.31 -19.53 -12.36
C LEU A 26 24.47 -19.37 -13.88
N ASP A 27 23.91 -18.29 -14.40
CA ASP A 27 24.10 -17.89 -15.78
C ASP A 27 25.60 -17.58 -16.07
N HIS A 28 26.04 -17.81 -17.30
CA HIS A 28 27.42 -17.53 -17.74
C HIS A 28 27.86 -16.06 -17.59
N SER A 29 26.90 -15.13 -17.39
CA SER A 29 27.13 -13.74 -17.06
C SER A 29 27.55 -13.50 -15.61
N ASN A 30 27.41 -14.50 -14.74
CA ASN A 30 27.69 -14.40 -13.31
C ASN A 30 29.16 -14.73 -13.03
N ILE A 31 29.86 -13.85 -12.36
CA ILE A 31 31.27 -14.05 -12.01
C ILE A 31 31.34 -14.61 -10.59
N LEU A 32 31.70 -15.90 -10.48
CA LEU A 32 32.04 -16.51 -9.19
C LEU A 32 33.31 -15.86 -8.64
N ARG A 33 33.20 -15.20 -7.47
CA ARG A 33 34.33 -14.49 -6.88
C ARG A 33 35.08 -15.34 -5.83
N ASN A 34 34.31 -16.02 -4.99
CA ASN A 34 34.93 -16.82 -3.93
C ASN A 34 33.92 -17.83 -3.34
N ILE A 35 34.42 -18.94 -2.83
CA ILE A 35 33.73 -19.91 -2.01
C ILE A 35 34.56 -20.10 -0.73
N THR A 36 33.93 -19.81 0.42
CA THR A 36 34.56 -20.02 1.72
C THR A 36 33.80 -21.08 2.48
N TYR A 37 34.53 -22.12 2.91
CA TYR A 37 33.96 -23.20 3.74
C TYR A 37 34.32 -22.95 5.20
N ASN A 38 33.29 -22.97 6.04
CA ASN A 38 33.43 -22.86 7.49
C ASN A 38 33.02 -24.19 8.14
N PRO A 39 33.93 -24.89 8.84
CA PRO A 39 33.59 -26.12 9.55
C PRO A 39 32.68 -25.83 10.77
N PRO A 40 31.98 -26.84 11.28
CA PRO A 40 31.21 -26.72 12.50
C PRO A 40 32.07 -26.25 13.68
N THR A 41 31.49 -25.39 14.50
CA THR A 41 32.11 -24.91 15.76
C THR A 41 31.23 -25.30 16.94
N GLU A 42 31.69 -25.07 18.18
CA GLU A 42 30.88 -25.33 19.38
C GLU A 42 29.54 -24.57 19.38
N LYS A 43 29.45 -23.43 18.69
CA LYS A 43 28.24 -22.59 18.58
C LYS A 43 27.42 -22.85 17.31
N VAL A 44 28.06 -23.36 16.25
CA VAL A 44 27.41 -23.64 14.97
C VAL A 44 27.57 -25.10 14.63
N LYS A 45 26.47 -25.85 14.66
CA LYS A 45 26.46 -27.33 14.51
C LYS A 45 26.53 -27.81 13.06
N PHE A 46 26.65 -26.90 12.09
CA PHE A 46 26.56 -27.21 10.65
C PHE A 46 27.74 -26.68 9.88
N TRP A 47 28.09 -27.39 8.81
CA TRP A 47 28.98 -26.86 7.80
C TRP A 47 28.31 -25.70 7.06
N THR A 48 29.02 -24.60 6.89
CA THR A 48 28.52 -23.44 6.12
C THR A 48 29.44 -23.14 4.95
N ALA A 49 28.84 -22.79 3.81
CA ALA A 49 29.58 -22.26 2.67
C ALA A 49 29.03 -20.88 2.31
N VAL A 50 29.94 -19.92 2.15
CA VAL A 50 29.64 -18.57 1.70
C VAL A 50 30.09 -18.48 0.25
N VAL A 51 29.17 -18.18 -0.65
CA VAL A 51 29.43 -18.02 -2.09
C VAL A 51 29.26 -16.56 -2.48
N GLU A 52 30.32 -15.94 -2.95
CA GLU A 52 30.28 -14.58 -3.48
C GLU A 52 30.20 -14.60 -5.00
N VAL A 53 29.13 -14.03 -5.54
CA VAL A 53 28.91 -13.86 -6.99
C VAL A 53 28.66 -12.38 -7.28
N ASP A 54 29.31 -11.81 -8.30
CA ASP A 54 29.08 -10.42 -8.68
C ASP A 54 27.85 -10.32 -9.59
N LEU A 55 26.72 -10.00 -8.98
CA LEU A 55 25.48 -9.72 -9.66
C LEU A 55 25.06 -8.27 -9.33
N TYR A 56 24.77 -7.46 -10.33
CA TYR A 56 24.20 -6.10 -10.15
C TYR A 56 25.05 -5.08 -9.35
N GLY A 57 26.36 -4.94 -9.62
CA GLY A 57 27.16 -3.80 -9.12
C GLY A 57 27.68 -3.90 -7.68
N GLY A 58 27.83 -5.10 -7.14
CA GLY A 58 28.69 -5.34 -5.98
C GLY A 58 28.03 -5.37 -4.60
N LYS A 59 26.70 -5.27 -4.48
CA LYS A 59 26.03 -5.43 -3.18
C LYS A 59 25.87 -6.91 -2.77
N PRO A 60 26.05 -7.27 -1.50
CA PRO A 60 25.81 -8.63 -1.02
C PRO A 60 24.33 -9.00 -1.10
N VAL A 61 24.05 -10.27 -1.37
CA VAL A 61 22.69 -10.83 -1.30
C VAL A 61 22.61 -11.74 -0.08
N PHE A 62 21.69 -11.43 0.81
CA PHE A 62 21.43 -12.23 2.00
C PHE A 62 20.23 -13.17 1.78
N TRP A 63 20.30 -14.36 2.34
CA TRP A 63 19.23 -15.35 2.29
C TRP A 63 18.54 -15.34 3.65
N ALA A 64 17.28 -14.91 3.66
CA ALA A 64 16.49 -14.82 4.87
C ALA A 64 15.00 -14.95 4.55
N ALA A 65 14.26 -15.67 5.37
CA ALA A 65 12.80 -15.78 5.27
C ALA A 65 12.09 -14.69 6.10
N ASN A 66 12.81 -14.03 7.02
CA ASN A 66 12.28 -13.00 7.89
C ASN A 66 13.42 -12.08 8.41
N LYS A 67 13.01 -10.99 9.08
CA LYS A 67 13.92 -9.98 9.65
C LYS A 67 14.98 -10.57 10.58
N LYS A 68 14.60 -11.52 11.45
CA LYS A 68 15.54 -12.15 12.41
C LYS A 68 16.64 -12.92 11.70
N GLU A 69 16.28 -13.71 10.70
CA GLU A 69 17.27 -14.45 9.89
C GLU A 69 18.20 -13.50 9.14
N LEU A 70 17.66 -12.38 8.62
CA LEU A 70 18.46 -11.35 7.97
C LEU A 70 19.48 -10.74 8.94
N GLU A 71 19.05 -10.37 10.15
CA GLU A 71 19.95 -9.83 11.18
C GLU A 71 21.09 -10.82 11.54
N GLU A 72 20.76 -12.12 11.65
CA GLU A 72 21.76 -13.17 11.91
C GLU A 72 22.73 -13.28 10.72
N ALA A 73 22.24 -13.28 9.48
CA ALA A 73 23.09 -13.35 8.29
C ALA A 73 24.00 -12.12 8.15
N VAL A 74 23.51 -10.92 8.44
CA VAL A 74 24.29 -9.68 8.42
C VAL A 74 25.38 -9.70 9.50
N LYS A 75 25.06 -10.15 10.73
CA LYS A 75 26.06 -10.32 11.81
C LYS A 75 27.19 -11.30 11.42
N MET A 76 26.82 -12.37 10.70
CA MET A 76 27.84 -13.35 10.22
C MET A 76 28.71 -12.80 9.10
N TYR A 77 28.18 -11.88 8.28
CA TYR A 77 28.94 -11.21 7.22
C TYR A 77 29.93 -10.17 7.77
N GLY A 78 29.64 -9.59 8.93
CA GLY A 78 30.46 -8.61 9.66
C GLY A 78 30.27 -7.17 9.20
N ASP A 79 31.10 -6.27 9.72
CA ASP A 79 30.98 -4.80 9.59
C ASP A 79 31.11 -4.24 8.16
N LYS A 80 31.28 -5.09 7.16
CA LYS A 80 31.34 -4.68 5.74
C LYS A 80 29.98 -4.60 5.05
N ALA A 81 28.91 -5.02 5.72
CA ALA A 81 27.57 -4.98 5.17
C ALA A 81 26.97 -3.58 5.36
N GLU A 82 26.65 -2.93 4.26
CA GLU A 82 26.01 -1.62 4.25
C GLU A 82 24.58 -1.74 3.69
N ALA A 83 23.58 -1.35 4.49
CA ALA A 83 22.20 -1.29 4.07
C ALA A 83 22.00 -0.18 3.00
N PRO A 84 20.98 -0.25 2.12
CA PRO A 84 20.00 -1.32 2.06
C PRO A 84 20.49 -2.56 1.32
N PHE A 85 20.04 -3.73 1.78
CA PHE A 85 20.47 -5.04 1.31
C PHE A 85 19.60 -5.58 0.17
N VAL A 86 20.16 -6.55 -0.56
CA VAL A 86 19.39 -7.45 -1.40
C VAL A 86 19.13 -8.73 -0.61
N VAL A 87 17.85 -9.03 -0.42
CA VAL A 87 17.42 -10.21 0.33
C VAL A 87 16.77 -11.20 -0.62
N ARG A 88 17.16 -12.45 -0.56
CA ARG A 88 16.50 -13.55 -1.25
C ARG A 88 15.79 -14.45 -0.25
N ILE A 89 14.50 -14.67 -0.47
CA ILE A 89 13.75 -15.69 0.25
C ILE A 89 14.34 -17.07 -0.10
N PRO A 90 14.63 -17.94 0.87
CA PRO A 90 15.20 -19.27 0.61
C PRO A 90 14.30 -20.14 -0.26
N ASP A 91 14.92 -20.93 -1.15
CA ASP A 91 14.20 -21.93 -1.92
C ASP A 91 13.57 -22.97 -0.99
N GLY A 92 12.29 -23.33 -1.23
CA GLY A 92 11.51 -24.21 -0.37
C GLY A 92 10.62 -23.50 0.64
N VAL A 93 10.76 -22.18 0.82
CA VAL A 93 9.77 -21.36 1.50
C VAL A 93 8.53 -21.25 0.61
N SER A 94 7.36 -21.68 1.13
CA SER A 94 6.09 -21.63 0.39
C SER A 94 5.24 -20.41 0.72
N GLU A 95 5.50 -19.77 1.87
CA GLU A 95 4.78 -18.58 2.34
C GLU A 95 5.77 -17.60 2.97
N ILE A 96 5.68 -16.33 2.61
CA ILE A 96 6.29 -15.24 3.38
C ILE A 96 5.29 -14.93 4.49
N GLU A 97 5.69 -15.20 5.73
CA GLU A 97 4.82 -15.08 6.88
C GLU A 97 4.31 -13.64 7.13
N ASN A 98 3.24 -13.53 7.91
CA ASN A 98 2.75 -12.23 8.35
C ASN A 98 3.86 -11.46 9.08
N SER A 99 4.00 -10.18 8.77
CA SER A 99 5.00 -9.29 9.39
C SER A 99 6.46 -9.77 9.25
N ALA A 100 6.77 -10.62 8.26
CA ALA A 100 8.11 -11.24 8.13
C ALA A 100 9.27 -10.22 8.09
N PHE A 101 9.07 -9.07 7.44
CA PHE A 101 10.04 -7.97 7.35
C PHE A 101 9.41 -6.62 7.73
N GLU A 102 8.37 -6.62 8.56
CA GLU A 102 7.70 -5.41 9.02
C GLU A 102 8.69 -4.42 9.65
N GLU A 103 8.60 -3.14 9.26
CA GLU A 103 9.46 -2.06 9.73
C GLU A 103 10.97 -2.34 9.52
N ASP A 104 11.33 -3.06 8.44
CA ASP A 104 12.74 -3.34 8.16
C ASP A 104 13.36 -2.24 7.29
N GLU A 105 14.24 -1.44 7.90
CA GLU A 105 14.95 -0.37 7.22
C GLU A 105 16.13 -0.89 6.36
N SER A 106 16.52 -2.14 6.51
CA SER A 106 17.69 -2.71 5.87
C SER A 106 17.42 -3.35 4.50
N VAL A 107 16.17 -3.76 4.23
CA VAL A 107 15.79 -4.40 2.96
C VAL A 107 15.61 -3.35 1.85
N GLY A 108 16.38 -3.49 0.77
CA GLY A 108 16.26 -2.64 -0.42
C GLY A 108 15.62 -3.35 -1.62
N ILE A 109 15.99 -4.60 -1.85
CA ILE A 109 15.45 -5.45 -2.91
C ILE A 109 15.09 -6.79 -2.29
N ILE A 110 13.89 -7.29 -2.62
CA ILE A 110 13.48 -8.65 -2.26
C ILE A 110 13.40 -9.53 -3.51
N LEU A 111 14.04 -10.69 -3.45
CA LEU A 111 13.99 -11.71 -4.51
C LEU A 111 13.14 -12.88 -4.00
N ILE A 112 11.96 -13.02 -4.57
CA ILE A 112 10.97 -14.03 -4.19
C ILE A 112 11.11 -15.23 -5.14
N PRO A 113 11.40 -16.44 -4.65
CA PRO A 113 11.54 -17.62 -5.51
C PRO A 113 10.18 -18.19 -5.92
N ASP A 114 10.17 -19.01 -6.98
CA ASP A 114 8.96 -19.68 -7.52
C ASP A 114 8.36 -20.76 -6.59
N THR A 115 8.93 -20.95 -5.41
CA THR A 115 8.35 -21.80 -4.36
C THR A 115 7.32 -21.08 -3.52
N VAL A 116 7.36 -19.73 -3.50
CA VAL A 116 6.43 -18.91 -2.71
C VAL A 116 5.08 -18.83 -3.41
N THR A 117 4.03 -19.22 -2.70
CA THR A 117 2.65 -19.19 -3.19
C THR A 117 1.80 -18.12 -2.48
N LYS A 118 2.27 -17.62 -1.33
CA LYS A 118 1.57 -16.60 -0.53
C LYS A 118 2.51 -15.56 0.03
N ILE A 119 2.04 -14.31 0.02
CA ILE A 119 2.66 -13.19 0.74
C ILE A 119 1.70 -12.77 1.84
N GLY A 120 2.11 -12.91 3.10
CA GLY A 120 1.30 -12.67 4.29
C GLY A 120 1.01 -11.21 4.55
N ALA A 121 0.05 -10.96 5.45
CA ALA A 121 -0.33 -9.61 5.85
C ALA A 121 0.85 -8.88 6.52
N PHE A 122 1.02 -7.61 6.19
CA PHE A 122 2.10 -6.76 6.73
C PHE A 122 3.52 -7.27 6.43
N ALA A 123 3.69 -8.25 5.54
CA ALA A 123 4.98 -8.93 5.32
C ALA A 123 6.16 -7.97 5.08
N PHE A 124 5.93 -6.86 4.42
CA PHE A 124 6.91 -5.79 4.15
C PHE A 124 6.34 -4.42 4.53
N MET A 125 5.41 -4.35 5.50
CA MET A 125 4.84 -3.07 5.94
C MET A 125 5.94 -2.16 6.48
N GLU A 126 5.86 -0.87 6.11
CA GLU A 126 6.80 0.17 6.57
C GLU A 126 8.27 -0.16 6.32
N CYS A 127 8.60 -0.77 5.15
CA CYS A 127 9.97 -0.94 4.68
C CYS A 127 10.42 0.28 3.85
N PRO A 128 11.09 1.29 4.45
CA PRO A 128 11.33 2.58 3.79
C PRO A 128 12.35 2.51 2.66
N ASN A 129 13.17 1.46 2.62
CA ASN A 129 14.22 1.29 1.62
C ASN A 129 13.86 0.27 0.52
N LEU A 130 12.79 -0.49 0.69
CA LEU A 130 12.34 -1.48 -0.30
C LEU A 130 11.84 -0.77 -1.57
N HIS A 131 12.51 -0.98 -2.70
CA HIS A 131 12.24 -0.24 -3.95
C HIS A 131 11.99 -1.12 -5.17
N ASN A 132 12.23 -2.42 -5.10
CA ASN A 132 11.97 -3.32 -6.21
C ASN A 132 11.39 -4.65 -5.70
N VAL A 133 10.17 -4.93 -6.14
CA VAL A 133 9.45 -6.16 -5.85
C VAL A 133 8.93 -6.75 -7.15
N VAL A 134 9.35 -7.98 -7.44
CA VAL A 134 8.79 -8.78 -8.51
C VAL A 134 8.00 -9.93 -7.88
N ILE A 135 6.70 -9.95 -8.11
CA ILE A 135 5.81 -11.02 -7.66
C ILE A 135 5.87 -12.15 -8.69
N PRO A 136 6.35 -13.36 -8.33
CA PRO A 136 6.46 -14.45 -9.28
C PRO A 136 5.09 -15.09 -9.60
N GLU A 137 5.02 -15.80 -10.73
CA GLU A 137 3.81 -16.52 -11.20
C GLU A 137 3.38 -17.68 -10.28
N SER A 138 4.16 -18.02 -9.28
CA SER A 138 3.80 -18.99 -8.23
C SER A 138 2.87 -18.41 -7.17
N VAL A 139 2.89 -17.08 -6.97
CA VAL A 139 2.08 -16.41 -5.95
C VAL A 139 0.62 -16.37 -6.38
N ASN A 140 -0.26 -16.90 -5.54
CA ASN A 140 -1.71 -16.89 -5.76
C ASN A 140 -2.48 -16.05 -4.72
N GLU A 141 -1.84 -15.69 -3.59
CA GLU A 141 -2.44 -14.90 -2.53
C GLU A 141 -1.48 -13.80 -2.05
N ILE A 142 -2.01 -12.59 -1.91
CA ILE A 142 -1.33 -11.45 -1.28
C ILE A 142 -2.30 -10.89 -0.24
N ASP A 143 -1.92 -10.97 1.03
CA ASP A 143 -2.74 -10.47 2.12
C ASP A 143 -2.65 -8.94 2.27
N GLY A 144 -3.59 -8.37 3.02
CA GLY A 144 -3.71 -6.93 3.18
C GLY A 144 -2.45 -6.28 3.76
N CYS A 145 -2.17 -5.07 3.33
CA CYS A 145 -1.05 -4.25 3.79
C CYS A 145 0.34 -4.86 3.56
N ALA A 146 0.47 -5.86 2.67
CA ALA A 146 1.74 -6.55 2.44
C ALA A 146 2.92 -5.62 2.10
N PHE A 147 2.68 -4.52 1.39
CA PHE A 147 3.66 -3.48 1.02
C PHE A 147 3.20 -2.07 1.45
N TRP A 148 2.43 -2.00 2.52
CA TRP A 148 1.87 -0.74 3.00
C TRP A 148 2.97 0.18 3.53
N LYS A 149 2.90 1.47 3.18
CA LYS A 149 3.92 2.47 3.51
C LYS A 149 5.36 2.09 3.10
N CYS A 150 5.53 1.52 1.90
CA CYS A 150 6.83 1.34 1.27
C CYS A 150 7.10 2.45 0.24
N PRO A 151 7.60 3.63 0.63
CA PRO A 151 7.59 4.84 -0.21
C PRO A 151 8.48 4.76 -1.46
N LYS A 152 9.40 3.80 -1.52
CA LYS A 152 10.29 3.61 -2.67
C LYS A 152 9.77 2.58 -3.69
N ILE A 153 8.71 1.84 -3.40
CA ILE A 153 8.05 0.98 -4.41
C ILE A 153 7.20 1.87 -5.31
N ARG A 154 7.72 2.18 -6.50
CA ARG A 154 7.00 3.03 -7.47
C ARG A 154 6.09 2.26 -8.40
N ASN A 155 6.45 1.01 -8.69
CA ASN A 155 5.72 0.19 -9.65
C ASN A 155 5.42 -1.18 -9.05
N ILE A 156 4.18 -1.66 -9.21
CA ILE A 156 3.81 -3.02 -8.87
C ILE A 156 3.03 -3.66 -10.02
N PHE A 157 3.39 -4.90 -10.32
CA PHE A 157 2.69 -5.75 -11.30
C PHE A 157 2.10 -6.95 -10.59
N ILE A 158 0.79 -7.17 -10.80
CA ILE A 158 0.05 -8.31 -10.25
C ILE A 158 -0.06 -9.38 -11.32
N PRO A 159 0.61 -10.53 -11.18
CA PRO A 159 0.59 -11.59 -12.18
C PRO A 159 -0.78 -12.28 -12.25
N LYS A 160 -1.02 -13.03 -13.32
CA LYS A 160 -2.26 -13.75 -13.56
C LYS A 160 -2.57 -14.83 -12.52
N SER A 161 -1.56 -15.33 -11.86
CA SER A 161 -1.67 -16.35 -10.79
C SER A 161 -2.33 -15.82 -9.52
N VAL A 162 -2.24 -14.53 -9.24
CA VAL A 162 -2.81 -13.92 -8.03
C VAL A 162 -4.34 -13.87 -8.17
N THR A 163 -5.02 -14.70 -7.39
CA THR A 163 -6.49 -14.80 -7.37
C THR A 163 -7.10 -14.36 -6.06
N LYS A 164 -6.29 -14.03 -5.06
CA LYS A 164 -6.76 -13.52 -3.77
C LYS A 164 -5.90 -12.35 -3.30
N ILE A 165 -6.55 -11.22 -3.05
CA ILE A 165 -5.97 -10.00 -2.49
C ILE A 165 -6.77 -9.62 -1.25
N GLY A 166 -6.10 -9.49 -0.12
CA GLY A 166 -6.70 -9.24 1.19
C GLY A 166 -7.09 -7.78 1.47
N GLY A 167 -7.23 -6.96 0.43
CA GLY A 167 -7.52 -5.51 0.52
C GLY A 167 -6.41 -4.66 -0.05
N THR A 168 -6.24 -3.42 0.45
CA THR A 168 -5.14 -2.55 0.00
C THR A 168 -3.80 -3.18 0.31
N ILE A 169 -2.98 -3.39 -0.71
CA ILE A 169 -1.66 -4.02 -0.56
C ILE A 169 -0.51 -3.01 -0.57
N ILE A 170 -0.69 -1.85 -1.22
CA ILE A 170 0.34 -0.83 -1.39
C ILE A 170 -0.27 0.58 -1.40
N THR A 171 0.41 1.56 -0.82
CA THR A 171 -0.09 2.94 -0.69
C THR A 171 0.70 3.97 -1.50
N SER A 172 1.94 3.65 -1.89
CA SER A 172 2.90 4.65 -2.42
C SER A 172 3.23 4.45 -3.89
N ALA A 173 2.56 3.51 -4.59
CA ALA A 173 2.85 3.22 -5.99
C ALA A 173 2.48 4.40 -6.90
N GLU A 174 3.33 4.63 -7.92
CA GLU A 174 3.03 5.51 -9.05
C GLU A 174 2.29 4.73 -10.15
N THR A 175 2.62 3.44 -10.29
CA THR A 175 2.04 2.56 -11.30
C THR A 175 1.61 1.24 -10.69
N ILE A 176 0.34 0.89 -10.92
CA ILE A 176 -0.25 -0.40 -10.59
C ILE A 176 -0.76 -1.04 -11.87
N LYS A 177 -0.29 -2.25 -12.18
CA LYS A 177 -0.75 -3.01 -13.34
C LYS A 177 -1.12 -4.43 -12.94
N VAL A 178 -2.18 -4.94 -13.53
CA VAL A 178 -2.60 -6.33 -13.42
C VAL A 178 -2.39 -7.00 -14.77
N ASP A 179 -1.92 -8.25 -14.76
CA ASP A 179 -1.78 -9.06 -15.96
C ASP A 179 -3.13 -9.15 -16.70
N PRO A 180 -3.18 -8.87 -18.01
CA PRO A 180 -4.42 -8.94 -18.80
C PRO A 180 -5.10 -10.33 -18.78
N GLU A 181 -4.35 -11.40 -18.49
CA GLU A 181 -4.87 -12.77 -18.37
C GLU A 181 -5.30 -13.13 -16.93
N ASN A 182 -5.24 -12.18 -15.97
CA ASN A 182 -5.67 -12.46 -14.60
C ASN A 182 -7.19 -12.72 -14.56
N PRO A 183 -7.65 -13.85 -13.96
CA PRO A 183 -9.06 -14.23 -14.01
C PRO A 183 -9.95 -13.49 -13.01
N VAL A 184 -9.38 -12.77 -12.03
CA VAL A 184 -10.11 -12.16 -10.91
C VAL A 184 -9.98 -10.65 -10.91
N TYR A 185 -8.81 -10.15 -11.22
CA TYR A 185 -8.47 -8.72 -11.15
C TYR A 185 -8.10 -8.16 -12.51
N ASP A 186 -8.26 -6.87 -12.68
CA ASP A 186 -7.83 -6.16 -13.89
C ASP A 186 -7.39 -4.71 -13.59
N SER A 187 -6.71 -4.12 -14.57
CA SER A 187 -6.39 -2.69 -14.64
C SER A 187 -6.95 -2.10 -15.96
N ARG A 188 -8.25 -2.36 -16.18
CA ARG A 188 -8.95 -1.98 -17.43
C ARG A 188 -8.73 -0.51 -17.80
N ASN A 189 -8.61 -0.24 -19.09
CA ASN A 189 -8.38 1.09 -19.64
C ASN A 189 -7.09 1.76 -19.12
N ASP A 190 -6.08 0.95 -18.74
CA ASP A 190 -4.85 1.44 -18.12
C ASP A 190 -5.13 2.36 -16.90
N CYS A 191 -6.15 2.01 -16.12
CA CYS A 191 -6.67 2.83 -15.02
C CYS A 191 -5.71 3.04 -13.86
N ASN A 192 -4.58 2.33 -13.85
CA ASN A 192 -3.57 2.41 -12.81
C ASN A 192 -4.12 2.07 -11.40
N ALA A 193 -4.84 0.96 -11.33
CA ALA A 193 -5.46 0.43 -10.10
C ALA A 193 -5.66 -1.08 -10.20
N ILE A 194 -5.96 -1.72 -9.07
CA ILE A 194 -6.46 -3.09 -9.00
C ILE A 194 -7.98 -3.03 -8.88
N ILE A 195 -8.68 -3.59 -9.85
CA ILE A 195 -10.13 -3.71 -9.84
C ILE A 195 -10.51 -5.18 -9.77
N GLU A 196 -11.37 -5.56 -8.84
CA GLU A 196 -12.01 -6.88 -8.83
C GLU A 196 -13.07 -6.92 -9.93
N THR A 197 -12.84 -7.75 -10.93
CA THR A 197 -13.59 -7.75 -12.20
C THR A 197 -15.08 -8.04 -12.01
N ASN A 198 -15.43 -9.04 -11.19
CA ASN A 198 -16.80 -9.49 -11.01
C ASN A 198 -17.69 -8.51 -10.23
N THR A 199 -17.11 -7.77 -9.28
CA THR A 199 -17.84 -6.84 -8.42
C THR A 199 -17.73 -5.39 -8.90
N ASN A 200 -16.84 -5.11 -9.86
CA ASN A 200 -16.44 -3.77 -10.26
C ASN A 200 -15.99 -2.90 -9.08
N THR A 201 -15.31 -3.53 -8.11
CA THR A 201 -14.76 -2.86 -6.92
C THR A 201 -13.30 -2.48 -7.15
N LEU A 202 -12.96 -1.20 -7.03
CA LEU A 202 -11.58 -0.75 -6.99
C LEU A 202 -10.99 -1.08 -5.62
N ILE A 203 -10.07 -2.05 -5.59
CA ILE A 203 -9.44 -2.58 -4.36
C ILE A 203 -8.27 -1.71 -3.92
N ASN A 204 -7.42 -1.31 -4.86
CA ASN A 204 -6.23 -0.51 -4.59
C ASN A 204 -5.97 0.47 -5.74
N GLY A 205 -5.93 1.74 -5.43
CA GLY A 205 -5.54 2.81 -6.34
C GLY A 205 -4.19 3.41 -5.97
N CYS A 206 -3.77 4.39 -6.77
CA CYS A 206 -2.60 5.23 -6.51
C CYS A 206 -2.85 6.65 -7.02
N CYS A 207 -1.89 7.56 -6.84
CA CYS A 207 -2.02 8.97 -7.22
C CYS A 207 -2.33 9.21 -8.72
N GLY A 208 -1.90 8.29 -9.58
CA GLY A 208 -2.14 8.33 -11.03
C GLY A 208 -3.41 7.60 -11.49
N THR A 209 -4.26 7.13 -10.57
CA THR A 209 -5.46 6.37 -10.94
C THR A 209 -6.48 7.22 -11.68
N ILE A 210 -7.01 6.68 -12.78
CA ILE A 210 -8.19 7.19 -13.48
C ILE A 210 -9.31 6.18 -13.27
N ILE A 211 -10.28 6.49 -12.42
CA ILE A 211 -11.36 5.55 -12.07
C ILE A 211 -12.28 5.35 -13.29
N PRO A 212 -12.38 4.13 -13.84
CA PRO A 212 -13.27 3.85 -14.98
C PRO A 212 -14.74 3.98 -14.61
N ASP A 213 -15.59 4.39 -15.59
CA ASP A 213 -17.03 4.50 -15.42
C ASP A 213 -17.74 3.15 -15.15
N SER A 214 -17.04 2.03 -15.25
CA SER A 214 -17.55 0.71 -14.87
C SER A 214 -17.37 0.41 -13.37
N VAL A 215 -16.55 1.19 -12.63
CA VAL A 215 -16.36 1.00 -11.18
C VAL A 215 -17.61 1.47 -10.44
N THR A 216 -18.12 0.60 -9.55
CA THR A 216 -19.33 0.88 -8.76
C THR A 216 -19.04 1.07 -7.28
N LYS A 217 -17.85 0.63 -6.83
CA LYS A 217 -17.43 0.70 -5.45
C LYS A 217 -15.93 0.97 -5.35
N ILE A 218 -15.55 1.82 -4.40
CA ILE A 218 -14.18 2.01 -3.94
C ILE A 218 -14.06 1.29 -2.59
N ALA A 219 -13.13 0.36 -2.48
CA ALA A 219 -12.91 -0.41 -1.25
C ALA A 219 -12.38 0.46 -0.11
N GLY A 220 -12.45 -0.07 1.11
CA GLY A 220 -11.83 0.59 2.27
C GLY A 220 -10.32 0.73 2.07
N SER A 221 -9.76 1.84 2.52
CA SER A 221 -8.32 2.18 2.42
C SER A 221 -7.75 2.20 0.98
N ALA A 222 -8.58 2.17 -0.06
CA ALA A 222 -8.12 2.00 -1.45
C ALA A 222 -7.13 3.09 -1.93
N PHE A 223 -7.18 4.30 -1.39
CA PHE A 223 -6.29 5.42 -1.66
C PHE A 223 -5.62 5.98 -0.40
N GLN A 224 -5.63 5.21 0.69
CA GLN A 224 -5.03 5.63 1.96
C GLN A 224 -3.54 5.97 1.77
N PHE A 225 -3.09 7.10 2.31
CA PHE A 225 -1.73 7.65 2.19
C PHE A 225 -1.27 7.91 0.73
N CYS A 226 -2.15 7.87 -0.26
CA CYS A 226 -1.80 8.34 -1.59
C CYS A 226 -1.54 9.85 -1.58
N SER A 227 -0.34 10.27 -1.93
CA SER A 227 0.03 11.68 -2.13
C SER A 227 -0.08 12.07 -3.62
N ASP A 228 0.00 13.37 -3.90
CA ASP A 228 0.21 13.91 -5.26
C ASP A 228 -0.85 13.53 -6.30
N PHE A 229 -2.11 13.51 -5.90
CA PHE A 229 -3.21 13.28 -6.85
C PHE A 229 -3.17 14.27 -8.01
N SER A 230 -3.45 13.76 -9.21
CA SER A 230 -3.67 14.61 -10.37
C SER A 230 -4.83 15.58 -10.14
N THR A 231 -4.71 16.83 -10.59
CA THR A 231 -5.81 17.82 -10.59
C THR A 231 -7.03 17.36 -11.41
N LYS A 232 -6.88 16.28 -12.19
CA LYS A 232 -7.96 15.65 -12.99
C LYS A 232 -8.62 14.49 -12.26
N PHE A 233 -8.17 14.14 -11.04
CA PHE A 233 -8.77 13.06 -10.29
C PHE A 233 -10.24 13.36 -10.02
N LYS A 234 -11.10 12.39 -10.29
CA LYS A 234 -12.54 12.48 -10.06
C LYS A 234 -13.11 11.10 -9.72
N ILE A 235 -14.18 11.10 -8.95
CA ILE A 235 -15.00 9.93 -8.70
C ILE A 235 -16.16 9.96 -9.68
N PRO A 236 -16.29 9.01 -10.62
CA PRO A 236 -17.39 8.99 -11.59
C PRO A 236 -18.73 8.67 -10.93
N ASP A 237 -19.83 9.08 -11.58
CA ASP A 237 -21.20 8.87 -11.06
C ASP A 237 -21.65 7.39 -11.06
N SER A 238 -20.85 6.50 -11.64
CA SER A 238 -21.03 5.05 -11.49
C SER A 238 -20.73 4.54 -10.08
N VAL A 239 -19.87 5.23 -9.32
CA VAL A 239 -19.48 4.88 -7.96
C VAL A 239 -20.62 5.22 -7.00
N ARG A 240 -21.11 4.21 -6.29
CA ARG A 240 -22.23 4.28 -5.33
C ARG A 240 -21.80 4.06 -3.89
N GLU A 241 -20.60 3.49 -3.69
CA GLU A 241 -20.07 3.21 -2.37
C GLU A 241 -18.57 3.60 -2.30
N ILE A 242 -18.22 4.25 -1.19
CA ILE A 242 -16.84 4.53 -0.81
C ILE A 242 -16.62 3.93 0.58
N GLY A 243 -15.69 2.99 0.69
CA GLY A 243 -15.42 2.29 1.94
C GLY A 243 -14.71 3.16 2.97
N ARG A 244 -14.69 2.68 4.21
CA ARG A 244 -14.01 3.35 5.35
C ARG A 244 -12.54 3.61 5.03
N ASN A 245 -12.02 4.73 5.47
CA ASN A 245 -10.62 5.15 5.30
C ASN A 245 -10.16 5.23 3.83
N ALA A 246 -11.09 5.21 2.85
CA ALA A 246 -10.72 5.10 1.44
C ALA A 246 -9.76 6.19 0.96
N PHE A 247 -9.85 7.39 1.52
CA PHE A 247 -9.00 8.55 1.24
C PHE A 247 -8.34 9.11 2.52
N ASP A 248 -8.15 8.25 3.53
CA ASP A 248 -7.49 8.64 4.77
C ASP A 248 -6.04 9.10 4.50
N CYS A 249 -5.65 10.20 5.12
CA CYS A 249 -4.31 10.81 5.02
C CYS A 249 -3.83 11.00 3.56
N CYS A 250 -4.76 11.23 2.64
CA CYS A 250 -4.43 11.38 1.22
C CYS A 250 -4.16 12.85 0.83
N GLY A 251 -3.38 13.03 -0.25
CA GLY A 251 -2.99 14.34 -0.79
C GLY A 251 -3.98 14.96 -1.77
N LEU A 252 -5.28 14.69 -1.63
CA LEU A 252 -6.32 15.32 -2.45
C LEU A 252 -6.48 16.79 -2.08
N TYR A 253 -6.37 17.70 -3.07
CA TYR A 253 -6.58 19.12 -2.86
C TYR A 253 -8.06 19.52 -2.94
N SER A 254 -8.80 19.00 -3.90
CA SER A 254 -10.21 19.28 -4.10
C SER A 254 -10.91 18.04 -4.64
N LEU A 255 -12.14 17.80 -4.17
CA LEU A 255 -12.93 16.65 -4.61
C LEU A 255 -14.42 17.00 -4.68
N ARG A 256 -15.08 16.58 -5.77
CA ARG A 256 -16.53 16.45 -5.81
C ARG A 256 -16.91 14.99 -5.58
N ILE A 257 -17.73 14.75 -4.57
CA ILE A 257 -18.32 13.42 -4.32
C ILE A 257 -19.33 13.11 -5.42
N SER A 258 -19.34 11.85 -5.89
CA SER A 258 -20.27 11.37 -6.91
C SER A 258 -21.74 11.60 -6.51
N ASN A 259 -22.58 12.02 -7.46
CA ASN A 259 -24.02 12.22 -7.26
C ASN A 259 -24.78 10.91 -6.94
N SER A 260 -24.12 9.76 -7.02
CA SER A 260 -24.69 8.45 -6.69
C SER A 260 -24.38 8.00 -5.27
N ILE A 261 -23.55 8.74 -4.53
CA ILE A 261 -23.19 8.45 -3.15
C ILE A 261 -24.29 8.92 -2.22
N SER A 262 -24.79 8.02 -1.38
CA SER A 262 -25.79 8.33 -0.33
C SER A 262 -25.22 8.33 1.08
N ARG A 263 -24.03 7.75 1.27
CA ARG A 263 -23.36 7.64 2.56
C ARG A 263 -21.88 8.00 2.44
N ILE A 264 -21.38 8.83 3.35
CA ILE A 264 -19.96 9.06 3.59
C ILE A 264 -19.61 8.28 4.86
N GLU A 265 -18.84 7.23 4.72
CA GLU A 265 -18.52 6.29 5.78
C GLU A 265 -17.47 6.86 6.76
N HIS A 266 -17.24 6.12 7.85
CA HIS A 266 -16.29 6.48 8.91
C HIS A 266 -14.89 6.72 8.35
N GLU A 267 -14.30 7.85 8.70
CA GLU A 267 -12.91 8.23 8.39
C GLU A 267 -12.56 8.23 6.88
N VAL A 268 -13.56 8.36 6.00
CA VAL A 268 -13.30 8.32 4.54
C VAL A 268 -12.22 9.31 4.12
N PHE A 269 -12.22 10.52 4.70
CA PHE A 269 -11.26 11.59 4.39
C PHE A 269 -10.41 12.01 5.61
N TYR A 270 -10.34 11.17 6.64
CA TYR A 270 -9.59 11.48 7.87
C TYR A 270 -8.18 11.97 7.53
N GLY A 271 -7.74 13.10 8.14
CA GLY A 271 -6.40 13.65 7.97
C GLY A 271 -5.99 13.99 6.52
N SER A 272 -6.93 14.02 5.57
CA SER A 272 -6.62 14.34 4.17
C SER A 272 -6.26 15.82 3.97
N GLN A 273 -5.50 16.13 2.91
CA GLN A 273 -5.07 17.50 2.58
C GLN A 273 -6.13 18.28 1.76
N LEU A 274 -7.40 17.92 1.88
CA LEU A 274 -8.49 18.61 1.20
C LEU A 274 -8.56 20.09 1.60
N HIS A 275 -8.61 20.97 0.60
CA HIS A 275 -8.93 22.39 0.77
C HIS A 275 -10.40 22.67 0.45
N THR A 276 -10.94 21.93 -0.51
CA THR A 276 -12.33 22.10 -0.96
C THR A 276 -12.99 20.74 -1.17
N ILE A 277 -14.21 20.59 -0.65
CA ILE A 277 -15.05 19.40 -0.89
C ILE A 277 -16.44 19.82 -1.36
N TYR A 278 -17.01 19.08 -2.34
CA TYR A 278 -18.39 19.24 -2.81
C TYR A 278 -19.21 18.02 -2.43
N ILE A 279 -20.19 18.22 -1.56
CA ILE A 279 -21.11 17.19 -1.04
C ILE A 279 -22.46 17.31 -1.76
N PRO A 280 -22.84 16.33 -2.60
CA PRO A 280 -24.06 16.42 -3.40
C PRO A 280 -25.33 16.16 -2.58
N ASN A 281 -26.47 16.57 -3.13
CA ASN A 281 -27.80 16.38 -2.49
C ASN A 281 -28.22 14.90 -2.34
N SER A 282 -27.49 13.98 -2.97
CA SER A 282 -27.71 12.53 -2.80
C SER A 282 -27.33 12.01 -1.42
N VAL A 283 -26.41 12.68 -0.72
CA VAL A 283 -25.89 12.25 0.60
C VAL A 283 -26.99 12.38 1.65
N LYS A 284 -27.24 11.29 2.39
CA LYS A 284 -28.22 11.16 3.46
C LYS A 284 -27.62 10.76 4.80
N TYR A 285 -26.34 10.37 4.77
CA TYR A 285 -25.60 9.97 5.97
C TYR A 285 -24.13 10.40 5.86
N ILE A 286 -23.63 11.02 6.91
CA ILE A 286 -22.22 11.37 7.07
C ILE A 286 -21.76 10.81 8.42
N ASP A 287 -20.85 9.86 8.41
CA ASP A 287 -20.41 9.15 9.61
C ASP A 287 -19.42 9.99 10.44
N THR A 288 -19.23 9.55 11.66
CA THR A 288 -18.27 10.09 12.60
C THR A 288 -16.87 10.17 11.99
N ASN A 289 -16.17 11.25 12.26
CA ASN A 289 -14.79 11.50 11.80
C ASN A 289 -14.60 11.50 10.27
N ALA A 290 -15.67 11.57 9.48
CA ALA A 290 -15.57 11.50 8.01
C ALA A 290 -14.54 12.50 7.43
N PHE A 291 -14.44 13.70 8.04
CA PHE A 291 -13.48 14.76 7.67
C PHE A 291 -12.58 15.18 8.85
N CYS A 292 -12.51 14.39 9.92
CA CYS A 292 -11.70 14.72 11.09
C CYS A 292 -10.23 14.92 10.70
N GLY A 293 -9.58 15.93 11.29
CA GLY A 293 -8.17 16.21 11.03
C GLY A 293 -7.84 16.73 9.64
N CYS A 294 -8.85 17.10 8.83
CA CYS A 294 -8.62 17.76 7.53
C CYS A 294 -8.21 19.23 7.76
N TYR A 295 -7.02 19.46 8.28
CA TYR A 295 -6.55 20.80 8.71
C TYR A 295 -6.49 21.82 7.58
N GLU A 296 -6.37 21.39 6.34
CA GLU A 296 -6.33 22.26 5.15
C GLU A 296 -7.73 22.63 4.63
N LEU A 297 -8.81 22.02 5.15
CA LEU A 297 -10.18 22.18 4.63
C LEU A 297 -10.73 23.56 4.98
N THR A 298 -10.82 24.43 3.99
CA THR A 298 -11.32 25.81 4.11
C THR A 298 -12.71 26.00 3.54
N ASP A 299 -13.08 25.22 2.52
CA ASP A 299 -14.32 25.40 1.78
C ASP A 299 -15.09 24.09 1.66
N VAL A 300 -16.28 24.04 2.23
CA VAL A 300 -17.21 22.93 2.13
C VAL A 300 -18.45 23.40 1.38
N HIS A 301 -18.70 22.84 0.20
CA HIS A 301 -19.90 23.10 -0.58
C HIS A 301 -20.90 21.98 -0.39
N ILE A 302 -22.08 22.28 0.14
CA ILE A 302 -23.15 21.31 0.37
C ILE A 302 -24.35 21.66 -0.50
N GLU A 303 -24.76 20.72 -1.38
CA GLU A 303 -25.92 20.89 -2.27
C GLU A 303 -27.24 20.40 -1.61
N ILE A 304 -27.25 20.13 -0.31
CA ILE A 304 -28.39 19.61 0.46
C ILE A 304 -29.26 20.79 0.90
N ASN A 305 -30.55 20.79 0.51
CA ASN A 305 -31.47 21.90 0.84
C ASN A 305 -31.92 21.90 2.30
N ASN A 306 -31.84 20.79 3.00
CA ASN A 306 -32.24 20.69 4.41
C ASN A 306 -31.30 19.73 5.16
N PRO A 307 -30.41 20.25 6.03
CA PRO A 307 -29.47 19.41 6.78
C PRO A 307 -30.18 18.46 7.77
N ASN A 308 -31.38 18.80 8.24
CA ASN A 308 -32.12 17.98 9.20
C ASN A 308 -32.63 16.62 8.62
N ILE A 309 -32.52 16.41 7.31
CA ILE A 309 -32.82 15.11 6.71
C ILE A 309 -31.57 14.22 6.54
N VAL A 310 -30.41 14.74 6.89
CA VAL A 310 -29.16 13.99 6.90
C VAL A 310 -28.95 13.42 8.29
N THR A 311 -28.59 12.16 8.35
CA THR A 311 -28.15 11.55 9.61
C THR A 311 -26.64 11.74 9.73
N PHE A 312 -26.21 12.32 10.81
CA PHE A 312 -24.83 12.42 11.20
C PHE A 312 -24.47 11.27 12.14
N GLY A 313 -23.23 10.85 12.12
CA GLY A 313 -22.72 9.84 13.07
C GLY A 313 -22.83 10.32 14.53
N ASP A 314 -22.31 9.53 15.45
CA ASP A 314 -22.39 9.83 16.87
C ASP A 314 -21.82 11.23 17.17
N ASN A 315 -22.59 12.05 17.92
CA ASN A 315 -22.24 13.41 18.37
C ASN A 315 -22.09 14.49 17.29
N ASP A 316 -22.56 14.30 16.06
CA ASP A 316 -22.46 15.28 14.96
C ASP A 316 -21.01 15.73 14.63
N ASP A 317 -20.01 14.91 14.92
CA ASP A 317 -18.59 15.24 14.87
C ASP A 317 -17.87 14.87 13.55
N CYS A 318 -18.63 14.81 12.45
CA CYS A 318 -18.08 14.48 11.13
C CYS A 318 -16.99 15.44 10.64
N PHE A 319 -16.98 16.70 11.11
CA PHE A 319 -15.97 17.73 10.86
C PHE A 319 -15.10 18.03 12.10
N TYR A 320 -14.99 17.08 13.03
CA TYR A 320 -14.19 17.27 14.23
C TYR A 320 -12.74 17.62 13.88
N ASP A 321 -12.19 18.59 14.62
CA ASP A 321 -10.80 19.03 14.55
C ASP A 321 -10.29 19.45 13.14
N ILE A 322 -11.16 20.00 12.28
CA ILE A 322 -10.71 20.55 10.99
C ILE A 322 -9.93 21.86 11.14
N LYS A 323 -10.03 22.54 12.28
CA LYS A 323 -9.32 23.81 12.53
C LYS A 323 -7.89 23.59 13.03
N GLY A 324 -7.66 22.59 13.88
CA GLY A 324 -6.38 22.47 14.58
C GLY A 324 -5.97 23.80 15.21
N ASP A 325 -4.68 24.16 15.09
CA ASP A 325 -4.13 25.46 15.53
C ASP A 325 -4.23 26.56 14.44
N ASP A 326 -4.89 26.28 13.31
CA ASP A 326 -4.99 27.17 12.17
C ASP A 326 -6.03 28.28 12.38
N LYS A 327 -5.66 29.50 12.00
CA LYS A 327 -6.52 30.70 12.09
C LYS A 327 -7.28 30.99 10.80
N ARG A 328 -7.17 30.16 9.78
CA ARG A 328 -7.93 30.31 8.55
C ARG A 328 -9.43 30.17 8.81
N GLN A 329 -10.22 31.01 8.17
CA GLN A 329 -11.68 30.90 8.27
C GLN A 329 -12.18 29.66 7.50
N ARG A 330 -13.11 28.94 8.09
CA ARG A 330 -13.82 27.81 7.48
C ARG A 330 -15.15 28.29 6.93
N ARG A 331 -15.36 28.09 5.64
CA ARG A 331 -16.54 28.54 4.90
C ARG A 331 -17.42 27.36 4.54
N LEU A 332 -18.68 27.48 4.86
CA LEU A 332 -19.72 26.53 4.45
C LEU A 332 -20.57 27.21 3.37
N HIS A 333 -20.58 26.63 2.18
CA HIS A 333 -21.39 27.07 1.06
C HIS A 333 -22.65 26.22 0.98
N VAL A 334 -23.82 26.83 1.05
CA VAL A 334 -25.13 26.16 1.14
C VAL A 334 -26.08 26.69 0.07
N PRO A 335 -27.11 25.91 -0.29
CA PRO A 335 -28.13 26.35 -1.27
C PRO A 335 -28.85 27.63 -0.80
N LYS A 336 -29.19 28.46 -1.77
CA LYS A 336 -29.87 29.73 -1.54
C LYS A 336 -31.16 29.57 -0.73
N GLY A 337 -31.32 30.37 0.32
CA GLY A 337 -32.48 30.35 1.22
C GLY A 337 -32.43 29.28 2.29
N THR A 338 -31.27 28.64 2.51
CA THR A 338 -31.13 27.56 3.51
C THR A 338 -30.21 27.92 4.68
N LYS A 339 -29.56 29.09 4.65
CA LYS A 339 -28.55 29.50 5.65
C LYS A 339 -29.03 29.32 7.09
N ASP A 340 -30.24 29.75 7.43
CA ASP A 340 -30.77 29.68 8.80
C ASP A 340 -30.89 28.22 9.32
N LEU A 341 -31.07 27.25 8.42
CA LEU A 341 -31.11 25.83 8.77
C LEU A 341 -29.73 25.28 9.14
N TYR A 342 -28.70 25.77 8.47
CA TYR A 342 -27.32 25.38 8.73
C TYR A 342 -26.71 26.11 9.94
N ASP A 343 -27.06 27.39 10.13
CA ASP A 343 -26.59 28.23 11.24
C ASP A 343 -26.98 27.68 12.61
N THR A 344 -28.06 26.93 12.68
CA THR A 344 -28.59 26.35 13.93
C THR A 344 -28.31 24.86 14.07
N HIS A 345 -27.67 24.22 13.10
CA HIS A 345 -27.43 22.77 13.12
C HIS A 345 -26.07 22.44 13.77
N PRO A 346 -26.02 21.55 14.80
CA PRO A 346 -24.80 21.27 15.57
C PRO A 346 -23.61 20.81 14.73
N ALA A 347 -23.82 19.97 13.71
CA ALA A 347 -22.74 19.46 12.86
C ALA A 347 -21.94 20.56 12.12
N PHE A 348 -22.46 21.80 12.06
CA PHE A 348 -21.82 22.88 11.30
C PHE A 348 -21.37 24.06 12.17
N GLU A 349 -21.43 23.96 13.48
CA GLU A 349 -20.95 25.01 14.42
C GLU A 349 -19.46 25.33 14.25
N ILE A 350 -18.69 24.42 13.66
CA ILE A 350 -17.25 24.62 13.46
C ILE A 350 -16.94 25.64 12.34
N PHE A 351 -17.90 25.95 11.47
CA PHE A 351 -17.70 26.89 10.35
C PHE A 351 -17.83 28.34 10.81
N ASP A 352 -16.92 29.18 10.35
CA ASP A 352 -16.87 30.61 10.72
C ASP A 352 -17.82 31.47 9.87
N ILE A 353 -18.10 31.05 8.64
CA ILE A 353 -18.90 31.78 7.66
C ILE A 353 -19.81 30.81 6.91
N ILE A 354 -21.10 31.13 6.82
CA ILE A 354 -22.06 30.41 5.96
C ILE A 354 -22.45 31.33 4.79
N ILE A 355 -22.24 30.83 3.57
CA ILE A 355 -22.44 31.53 2.30
C ILE A 355 -23.55 30.84 1.52
N GLU A 356 -24.53 31.58 1.05
CA GLU A 356 -25.58 31.06 0.15
C GLU A 356 -25.16 31.20 -1.33
N GLU A 357 -25.29 30.14 -2.10
CA GLU A 357 -24.95 30.08 -3.52
C GLU A 357 -26.15 29.66 -4.41
#